data_00a79bebb270ac258bde7096b182e24b
#
_entry.id   00a79bebb270ac258bde7096b182e24b
#
_cell.length_a   1.000
_cell.length_b   1.000
_cell.length_c   1.000
_cell.angle_alpha   90.00
_cell.angle_beta   90.00
_cell.angle_gamma   90.00
#
_symmetry.space_group_name_H-M   'P 1'
#
loop_
_entity.id
_entity.type
_entity.pdbx_description
1 polymer ?
#
loop_
_entity_poly.entity_id
_entity_poly.type
_entity_poly.pdbx_seq_one_letter_code
_entity_poly.pdbx_strand_id
1 'polypeptide(L)'
;MPRYRLQVAYDGTDFHGWQRQVRSDGTELRTVQSVLQNAVRKTIREPSSVVGASRTDSGVHAVGQVAAFSSDRVFPIEKMARALTSRLPEDVQVTHAEIVADDFDPIKTARSKCYRYDFACGQPPDVWPPLFDRHVVFRTAYDLDPSLMAEAGIRFIGEHDFAGVAQKHHGRDNTIRTIYACTITRPSPRRVRLEVVGSGFLY
;
A
#
# COMPACT_ATOMS: atom_id res chain seq x y z
N MET A 1 7.56 -26.90 1.28
CA MET A 1 7.68 -25.75 2.25
C MET A 1 6.33 -25.06 2.33
N PRO A 2 5.68 -25.01 3.50
CA PRO A 2 4.46 -24.21 3.63
C PRO A 2 4.71 -22.76 3.19
N ARG A 3 3.82 -22.24 2.34
CA ARG A 3 3.82 -20.86 1.92
C ARG A 3 2.69 -20.11 2.59
N TYR A 4 3.02 -18.99 3.20
CA TYR A 4 2.11 -18.17 3.96
C TYR A 4 1.83 -16.88 3.20
N ARG A 5 0.54 -16.54 3.06
CA ARG A 5 0.07 -15.24 2.59
C ARG A 5 -0.37 -14.42 3.79
N LEU A 6 0.07 -13.19 3.83
CA LEU A 6 -0.24 -12.22 4.88
C LEU A 6 -1.01 -11.05 4.27
N GLN A 7 -1.97 -10.53 5.01
CA GLN A 7 -2.53 -9.20 4.77
C GLN A 7 -1.97 -8.26 5.83
N VAL A 8 -1.38 -7.14 5.38
CA VAL A 8 -0.61 -6.22 6.22
C VAL A 8 -1.19 -4.82 6.10
N ALA A 9 -1.51 -4.21 7.25
CA ALA A 9 -1.85 -2.80 7.35
C ALA A 9 -0.67 -2.04 7.97
N TYR A 10 -0.43 -0.80 7.52
CA TYR A 10 0.61 0.05 8.09
C TYR A 10 0.33 1.54 7.89
N ASP A 11 0.70 2.32 8.89
CA ASP A 11 0.93 3.75 8.78
C ASP A 11 2.32 3.97 8.18
N GLY A 12 2.36 4.48 6.95
CA GLY A 12 3.61 4.66 6.20
C GLY A 12 4.39 5.91 6.55
N THR A 13 3.88 6.78 7.44
CA THR A 13 4.43 8.11 7.72
C THR A 13 5.94 8.09 7.97
N ASP A 14 6.41 7.18 8.83
CA ASP A 14 7.80 7.09 9.24
C ASP A 14 8.59 5.99 8.52
N PHE A 15 8.04 5.49 7.40
CA PHE A 15 8.70 4.48 6.56
C PHE A 15 9.26 5.07 5.27
N HIS A 16 10.43 4.61 4.87
CA HIS A 16 11.03 4.85 3.56
C HIS A 16 10.43 3.92 2.48
N GLY A 17 9.09 3.73 2.54
CA GLY A 17 8.34 2.86 1.65
C GLY A 17 8.37 1.38 2.05
N TRP A 18 7.86 0.57 1.14
CA TRP A 18 7.80 -0.89 1.34
C TRP A 18 9.16 -1.56 1.25
N GLN A 19 9.88 -1.35 0.14
CA GLN A 19 11.04 -2.14 -0.26
C GLN A 19 12.24 -1.90 0.65
N ARG A 20 12.86 -2.98 1.14
CA ARG A 20 14.11 -2.94 1.89
C ARG A 20 15.20 -2.21 1.09
N GLN A 21 15.85 -1.26 1.74
CA GLN A 21 16.91 -0.43 1.17
C GLN A 21 18.04 -0.26 2.18
N VAL A 22 19.27 -0.21 1.64
CA VAL A 22 20.48 0.07 2.41
C VAL A 22 21.17 1.25 1.75
N ARG A 23 21.56 2.23 2.52
CA ARG A 23 22.31 3.39 2.05
C ARG A 23 23.74 3.00 1.66
N SER A 24 24.43 3.86 0.93
CA SER A 24 25.83 3.66 0.53
C SER A 24 26.79 3.51 1.72
N ASP A 25 26.45 4.06 2.87
CA ASP A 25 27.20 3.95 4.13
C ASP A 25 26.90 2.64 4.91
N GLY A 26 26.07 1.74 4.35
CA GLY A 26 25.68 0.48 4.99
C GLY A 26 24.50 0.59 5.94
N THR A 27 23.95 1.80 6.18
CA THR A 27 22.79 2.00 7.07
C THR A 27 21.52 1.47 6.42
N GLU A 28 20.82 0.55 7.09
CA GLU A 28 19.52 0.05 6.65
C GLU A 28 18.43 1.10 6.93
N LEU A 29 17.66 1.46 5.89
CA LEU A 29 16.52 2.35 6.05
C LEU A 29 15.34 1.61 6.69
N ARG A 30 14.56 2.33 7.49
CA ARG A 30 13.34 1.79 8.08
C ARG A 30 12.29 1.61 6.99
N THR A 31 12.02 0.37 6.60
CA THR A 31 11.04 0.01 5.56
C THR A 31 10.06 -1.02 6.10
N VAL A 32 8.84 -1.08 5.54
CA VAL A 32 7.81 -2.02 6.00
C VAL A 32 8.29 -3.47 5.81
N GLN A 33 8.93 -3.77 4.69
CA GLN A 33 9.49 -5.09 4.39
C GLN A 33 10.54 -5.51 5.40
N SER A 34 11.44 -4.60 5.84
CA SER A 34 12.49 -4.94 6.80
C SER A 34 11.93 -5.27 8.17
N VAL A 35 10.97 -4.48 8.69
CA VAL A 35 10.36 -4.76 10.00
C VAL A 35 9.51 -6.03 9.97
N LEU A 36 8.75 -6.26 8.89
CA LEU A 36 7.95 -7.47 8.71
C LEU A 36 8.85 -8.71 8.61
N GLN A 37 9.90 -8.66 7.82
CA GLN A 37 10.87 -9.77 7.69
C GLN A 37 11.54 -10.11 9.02
N ASN A 38 11.88 -9.10 9.83
CA ASN A 38 12.42 -9.31 11.17
C ASN A 38 11.39 -9.97 12.11
N ALA A 39 10.13 -9.57 12.06
CA ALA A 39 9.05 -10.17 12.83
C ALA A 39 8.83 -11.65 12.43
N VAL A 40 8.82 -11.94 11.11
CA VAL A 40 8.74 -13.31 10.58
C VAL A 40 9.90 -14.14 11.11
N ARG A 41 11.14 -13.71 10.94
CA ARG A 41 12.34 -14.43 11.42
C ARG A 41 12.30 -14.73 12.91
N LYS A 42 11.88 -13.77 13.74
CA LYS A 42 11.73 -13.96 15.19
C LYS A 42 10.61 -14.94 15.55
N THR A 43 9.56 -15.02 14.74
CA THR A 43 8.40 -15.89 14.99
C THR A 43 8.68 -17.33 14.60
N ILE A 44 9.19 -17.56 13.38
CA ILE A 44 9.46 -18.91 12.86
C ILE A 44 10.85 -19.43 13.24
N ARG A 45 11.75 -18.54 13.72
CA ARG A 45 13.12 -18.84 14.16
C ARG A 45 14.00 -19.47 13.05
N GLU A 46 13.82 -19.00 11.82
CA GLU A 46 14.67 -19.34 10.67
C GLU A 46 14.80 -18.15 9.71
N PRO A 47 15.83 -18.13 8.85
CA PRO A 47 15.93 -17.14 7.80
C PRO A 47 14.74 -17.26 6.84
N SER A 48 14.08 -16.14 6.56
CA SER A 48 12.99 -16.11 5.60
C SER A 48 12.98 -14.79 4.83
N SER A 49 12.60 -14.85 3.58
CA SER A 49 12.42 -13.68 2.73
C SER A 49 10.94 -13.37 2.57
N VAL A 50 10.57 -12.13 2.79
CA VAL A 50 9.20 -11.64 2.61
C VAL A 50 9.09 -10.91 1.27
N VAL A 51 8.11 -11.29 0.45
CA VAL A 51 7.82 -10.66 -0.85
C VAL A 51 6.47 -9.98 -0.78
N GLY A 52 6.39 -8.70 -1.14
CA GLY A 52 5.14 -7.93 -1.20
C GLY A 52 4.56 -7.87 -2.61
N ALA A 53 3.24 -7.84 -2.73
CA ALA A 53 2.52 -7.74 -4.01
C ALA A 53 2.73 -6.39 -4.71
N SER A 54 2.98 -5.34 -3.95
CA SER A 54 3.20 -3.98 -4.46
C SER A 54 4.27 -3.27 -3.67
N ARG A 55 5.08 -2.45 -4.35
CA ARG A 55 5.89 -1.45 -3.67
C ARG A 55 5.03 -0.23 -3.42
N THR A 56 5.11 0.33 -2.24
CA THR A 56 4.60 1.66 -1.89
C THR A 56 5.77 2.58 -1.66
N ASP A 57 5.62 3.85 -2.01
CA ASP A 57 6.65 4.86 -1.81
C ASP A 57 6.72 5.32 -0.35
N SER A 58 7.72 6.14 -0.03
CA SER A 58 7.89 6.74 1.30
C SER A 58 6.63 7.50 1.71
N GLY A 59 6.16 7.28 2.93
CA GLY A 59 4.97 7.92 3.48
C GLY A 59 3.63 7.31 3.07
N VAL A 60 3.60 6.37 2.12
CA VAL A 60 2.34 5.74 1.66
C VAL A 60 1.88 4.68 2.65
N HIS A 61 0.62 4.77 3.04
CA HIS A 61 -0.05 3.84 3.94
C HIS A 61 -0.64 2.64 3.19
N ALA A 62 -1.02 1.59 3.91
CA ALA A 62 -1.84 0.51 3.37
C ALA A 62 -2.77 -0.06 4.44
N VAL A 63 -3.97 -0.48 4.02
CA VAL A 63 -4.93 -1.20 4.87
C VAL A 63 -4.98 -2.68 4.55
N GLY A 64 -4.34 -3.12 3.45
CA GLY A 64 -4.44 -4.50 2.98
C GLY A 64 -3.35 -4.88 1.96
N GLN A 65 -2.09 -4.49 2.21
CA GLN A 65 -0.95 -4.96 1.41
C GLN A 65 -0.85 -6.49 1.56
N VAL A 66 -0.68 -7.17 0.44
CA VAL A 66 -0.43 -8.61 0.44
C VAL A 66 1.07 -8.88 0.44
N ALA A 67 1.49 -9.77 1.35
CA ALA A 67 2.87 -10.26 1.40
C ALA A 67 2.88 -11.77 1.51
N ALA A 68 3.99 -12.40 1.11
CA ALA A 68 4.16 -13.84 1.25
C ALA A 68 5.57 -14.20 1.69
N PHE A 69 5.67 -15.32 2.42
CA PHE A 69 6.95 -15.95 2.74
C PHE A 69 6.78 -17.48 2.80
N SER A 70 7.88 -18.21 2.70
CA SER A 70 7.90 -19.67 2.89
C SER A 70 8.74 -20.03 4.12
N SER A 71 8.43 -21.15 4.74
CA SER A 71 9.13 -21.65 5.93
C SER A 71 9.14 -23.17 5.92
N ASP A 72 10.24 -23.80 6.33
CA ASP A 72 10.28 -25.25 6.57
C ASP A 72 9.59 -25.63 7.88
N ARG A 73 9.45 -24.67 8.79
CA ARG A 73 8.74 -24.85 10.05
C ARG A 73 7.26 -24.58 9.87
N VAL A 74 6.45 -25.53 10.30
CA VAL A 74 4.99 -25.34 10.36
C VAL A 74 4.66 -24.52 11.60
N PHE A 75 3.98 -23.39 11.40
CA PHE A 75 3.47 -22.57 12.50
C PHE A 75 1.93 -22.60 12.48
N PRO A 76 1.24 -22.69 13.64
CA PRO A 76 -0.22 -22.69 13.71
C PRO A 76 -0.80 -21.41 13.06
N ILE A 77 -1.53 -21.61 11.97
CA ILE A 77 -1.98 -20.50 11.12
C ILE A 77 -2.93 -19.55 11.84
N GLU A 78 -3.77 -20.08 12.72
CA GLU A 78 -4.70 -19.30 13.54
C GLU A 78 -4.01 -18.35 14.55
N LYS A 79 -2.73 -18.62 14.86
CA LYS A 79 -1.90 -17.79 15.75
C LYS A 79 -0.95 -16.86 14.99
N MET A 80 -0.76 -17.06 13.68
CA MET A 80 0.26 -16.40 12.88
C MET A 80 0.11 -14.87 12.89
N ALA A 81 -1.06 -14.36 12.58
CA ALA A 81 -1.30 -12.91 12.52
C ALA A 81 -1.00 -12.23 13.87
N ARG A 82 -1.49 -12.79 14.96
CA ARG A 82 -1.24 -12.29 16.32
C ARG A 82 0.22 -12.39 16.72
N ALA A 83 0.88 -13.51 16.40
CA ALA A 83 2.28 -13.73 16.74
C ALA A 83 3.23 -12.77 15.98
N LEU A 84 2.91 -12.45 14.73
CA LEU A 84 3.65 -11.46 13.96
C LEU A 84 3.40 -10.06 14.48
N THR A 85 2.14 -9.67 14.68
CA THR A 85 1.77 -8.33 15.17
C THR A 85 2.41 -8.01 16.51
N SER A 86 2.50 -8.98 17.44
CA SER A 86 3.14 -8.75 18.74
C SER A 86 4.66 -8.49 18.69
N ARG A 87 5.28 -8.62 17.50
CA ARG A 87 6.71 -8.39 17.25
C ARG A 87 6.96 -7.25 16.28
N LEU A 88 5.90 -6.68 15.75
CA LEU A 88 5.94 -5.51 14.87
C LEU A 88 5.88 -4.23 15.70
N PRO A 89 6.38 -3.10 15.19
CA PRO A 89 6.12 -1.80 15.77
C PRO A 89 4.64 -1.42 15.65
N GLU A 90 4.19 -0.44 16.41
CA GLU A 90 2.78 -0.05 16.53
C GLU A 90 2.14 0.41 15.21
N ASP A 91 2.96 0.87 14.28
CA ASP A 91 2.55 1.37 12.96
C ASP A 91 2.46 0.27 11.87
N VAL A 92 2.64 -1.02 12.25
CA VAL A 92 2.47 -2.16 11.34
C VAL A 92 1.68 -3.28 12.02
N GLN A 93 0.70 -3.82 11.30
CA GLN A 93 -0.15 -4.91 11.78
C GLN A 93 -0.37 -5.96 10.70
N VAL A 94 -0.28 -7.24 11.05
CA VAL A 94 -0.77 -8.34 10.23
C VAL A 94 -2.23 -8.60 10.60
N THR A 95 -3.14 -8.30 9.68
CA THR A 95 -4.59 -8.42 9.90
C THR A 95 -5.14 -9.80 9.58
N HIS A 96 -4.48 -10.52 8.66
CA HIS A 96 -4.85 -11.88 8.28
C HIS A 96 -3.63 -12.68 7.84
N ALA A 97 -3.68 -14.00 8.04
CA ALA A 97 -2.69 -14.94 7.56
C ALA A 97 -3.37 -16.24 7.12
N GLU A 98 -2.90 -16.83 6.02
CA GLU A 98 -3.38 -18.11 5.50
C GLU A 98 -2.23 -18.89 4.87
N ILE A 99 -2.41 -20.22 4.76
CA ILE A 99 -1.53 -21.08 3.97
C ILE A 99 -2.07 -21.12 2.54
N VAL A 100 -1.18 -20.96 1.58
CA VAL A 100 -1.47 -20.94 0.15
C VAL A 100 -0.66 -21.99 -0.59
N ALA A 101 -0.92 -22.19 -1.88
CA ALA A 101 -0.12 -23.07 -2.73
C ALA A 101 1.36 -22.64 -2.72
N ASP A 102 2.27 -23.61 -2.81
CA ASP A 102 3.72 -23.37 -2.69
C ASP A 102 4.28 -22.43 -3.79
N ASP A 103 3.61 -22.40 -4.96
CA ASP A 103 3.94 -21.55 -6.11
C ASP A 103 3.27 -20.17 -6.07
N PHE A 104 2.52 -19.85 -5.01
CA PHE A 104 1.87 -18.55 -4.87
C PHE A 104 2.89 -17.41 -4.95
N ASP A 105 2.71 -16.53 -5.93
CA ASP A 105 3.49 -15.32 -6.12
C ASP A 105 2.58 -14.09 -5.93
N PRO A 106 2.76 -13.31 -4.86
CA PRO A 106 1.89 -12.17 -4.57
C PRO A 106 1.93 -11.08 -5.66
N ILE A 107 3.01 -11.02 -6.45
CA ILE A 107 3.14 -10.05 -7.56
C ILE A 107 2.35 -10.53 -8.78
N LYS A 108 2.56 -11.78 -9.18
CA LYS A 108 1.96 -12.36 -10.40
C LYS A 108 0.48 -12.66 -10.24
N THR A 109 0.05 -13.04 -9.04
CA THR A 109 -1.34 -13.39 -8.75
C THR A 109 -2.21 -12.18 -8.37
N ALA A 110 -1.62 -11.00 -8.22
CA ALA A 110 -2.37 -9.77 -7.95
C ALA A 110 -3.29 -9.45 -9.13
N ARG A 111 -4.61 -9.47 -8.91
CA ARG A 111 -5.63 -9.17 -9.93
C ARG A 111 -5.89 -7.69 -10.08
N SER A 112 -5.87 -6.96 -8.96
CA SER A 112 -6.09 -5.53 -8.92
C SER A 112 -5.41 -4.90 -7.71
N LYS A 113 -5.25 -3.58 -7.77
CA LYS A 113 -4.83 -2.71 -6.66
C LYS A 113 -5.81 -1.58 -6.55
N CYS A 114 -6.13 -1.20 -5.31
CA CYS A 114 -6.97 -0.05 -5.02
C CYS A 114 -6.13 1.00 -4.30
N TYR A 115 -6.13 2.23 -4.82
CA TYR A 115 -5.57 3.40 -4.15
C TYR A 115 -6.68 4.35 -3.75
N ARG A 116 -6.60 4.83 -2.51
CA ARG A 116 -7.49 5.85 -1.96
C ARG A 116 -6.69 7.10 -1.65
N TYR A 117 -7.24 8.24 -2.03
CA TYR A 117 -6.70 9.55 -1.72
C TYR A 117 -7.79 10.44 -1.14
N ASP A 118 -7.59 10.91 0.07
CA ASP A 118 -8.53 11.78 0.77
C ASP A 118 -8.02 13.23 0.73
N PHE A 119 -8.88 14.16 0.33
CA PHE A 119 -8.62 15.60 0.29
C PHE A 119 -9.41 16.31 1.37
N ALA A 120 -8.78 17.19 2.13
CA ALA A 120 -9.45 18.22 2.92
C ALA A 120 -9.42 19.53 2.11
N CYS A 121 -10.62 20.03 1.76
CA CYS A 121 -10.82 21.11 0.80
C CYS A 121 -11.31 22.38 1.48
N GLY A 122 -10.81 23.56 1.05
CA GLY A 122 -11.28 24.88 1.48
C GLY A 122 -10.21 25.76 2.10
N GLN A 123 -10.57 27.00 2.35
CA GLN A 123 -9.69 28.03 2.90
C GLN A 123 -9.72 28.07 4.44
N PRO A 124 -8.59 28.43 5.11
CA PRO A 124 -8.62 28.81 6.52
C PRO A 124 -9.54 30.02 6.75
N PRO A 125 -10.19 30.15 7.93
CA PRO A 125 -10.09 29.26 9.09
C PRO A 125 -10.93 28.00 8.98
N ASP A 126 -11.70 27.84 7.92
CA ASP A 126 -12.70 26.81 7.77
C ASP A 126 -12.13 25.41 7.61
N VAL A 127 -10.91 25.29 7.05
CA VAL A 127 -10.20 24.03 6.92
C VAL A 127 -8.87 24.12 7.63
N TRP A 128 -8.88 23.73 8.90
CA TRP A 128 -7.65 23.42 9.61
C TRP A 128 -7.16 22.04 9.21
N PRO A 129 -5.84 21.78 9.18
CA PRO A 129 -5.36 20.41 9.03
C PRO A 129 -6.02 19.56 10.10
N PRO A 130 -6.69 18.47 9.73
CA PRO A 130 -7.30 17.60 10.73
C PRO A 130 -6.18 17.01 11.59
N LEU A 131 -6.19 17.35 12.89
CA LEU A 131 -5.09 16.99 13.78
C LEU A 131 -4.84 15.48 13.85
N PHE A 132 -5.93 14.69 13.85
CA PHE A 132 -5.87 13.24 14.04
C PHE A 132 -5.61 12.45 12.76
N ASP A 133 -5.99 12.96 11.61
CA ASP A 133 -5.80 12.29 10.31
C ASP A 133 -4.88 13.08 9.36
N ARG A 134 -4.05 13.97 9.91
CA ARG A 134 -3.10 14.81 9.16
C ARG A 134 -2.12 14.04 8.26
N HIS A 135 -1.85 12.77 8.60
CA HIS A 135 -0.94 11.91 7.85
C HIS A 135 -1.63 11.15 6.71
N VAL A 136 -2.96 11.07 6.72
CA VAL A 136 -3.75 10.28 5.76
C VAL A 136 -4.65 11.14 4.87
N VAL A 137 -4.54 12.48 4.98
CA VAL A 137 -5.36 13.43 4.22
C VAL A 137 -4.50 14.51 3.60
N PHE A 138 -4.64 14.72 2.31
CA PHE A 138 -4.02 15.86 1.62
C PHE A 138 -4.88 17.10 1.77
N ARG A 139 -4.26 18.19 2.26
CA ARG A 139 -4.92 19.48 2.39
C ARG A 139 -4.76 20.31 1.12
N THR A 140 -5.85 20.88 0.64
CA THR A 140 -5.84 21.84 -0.46
C THR A 140 -6.72 23.05 -0.15
N ALA A 141 -6.27 24.23 -0.61
CA ALA A 141 -7.04 25.46 -0.52
C ALA A 141 -8.14 25.56 -1.59
N TYR A 142 -8.11 24.68 -2.58
CA TYR A 142 -9.14 24.66 -3.62
C TYR A 142 -10.41 24.01 -3.09
N ASP A 143 -11.55 24.56 -3.51
CA ASP A 143 -12.83 23.88 -3.34
C ASP A 143 -12.98 22.88 -4.50
N LEU A 144 -12.85 21.60 -4.17
CA LEU A 144 -12.92 20.53 -5.16
C LEU A 144 -14.38 20.17 -5.45
N ASP A 145 -14.77 20.18 -6.72
CA ASP A 145 -16.09 19.72 -7.18
C ASP A 145 -16.04 18.21 -7.49
N PRO A 146 -16.72 17.37 -6.68
CA PRO A 146 -16.72 15.92 -6.91
C PRO A 146 -17.35 15.52 -8.25
N SER A 147 -18.29 16.32 -8.77
CA SER A 147 -18.97 16.01 -10.04
C SER A 147 -18.03 16.20 -11.22
N LEU A 148 -17.31 17.31 -11.26
CA LEU A 148 -16.28 17.57 -12.27
C LEU A 148 -15.12 16.57 -12.17
N MET A 149 -14.71 16.21 -10.94
CA MET A 149 -13.70 15.19 -10.73
C MET A 149 -14.17 13.82 -11.22
N ALA A 150 -15.44 13.44 -10.98
CA ALA A 150 -16.00 12.18 -11.44
C ALA A 150 -16.09 12.14 -12.98
N GLU A 151 -16.52 13.22 -13.62
CA GLU A 151 -16.54 13.35 -15.09
C GLU A 151 -15.12 13.15 -15.68
N ALA A 152 -14.13 13.80 -15.09
CA ALA A 152 -12.73 13.61 -15.50
C ALA A 152 -12.25 12.17 -15.23
N GLY A 153 -12.63 11.59 -14.08
CA GLY A 153 -12.28 10.24 -13.67
C GLY A 153 -12.75 9.15 -14.63
N ILE A 154 -13.93 9.31 -15.24
CA ILE A 154 -14.46 8.37 -16.23
C ILE A 154 -13.51 8.19 -17.42
N ARG A 155 -12.77 9.24 -17.81
CA ARG A 155 -11.83 9.20 -18.93
C ARG A 155 -10.62 8.30 -18.69
N PHE A 156 -10.33 7.95 -17.45
CA PHE A 156 -9.25 7.02 -17.10
C PHE A 156 -9.69 5.56 -17.08
N ILE A 157 -11.01 5.29 -17.09
CA ILE A 157 -11.53 3.92 -17.04
C ILE A 157 -11.27 3.24 -18.40
N GLY A 158 -10.80 1.98 -18.35
CA GLY A 158 -10.40 1.22 -19.52
C GLY A 158 -8.90 1.00 -19.60
N GLU A 159 -8.44 0.51 -20.74
CA GLU A 159 -7.03 0.28 -21.02
C GLU A 159 -6.44 1.50 -21.73
N HIS A 160 -5.40 2.08 -21.14
CA HIS A 160 -4.72 3.26 -21.67
C HIS A 160 -3.20 3.15 -21.50
N ASP A 161 -2.48 3.87 -22.34
CA ASP A 161 -1.06 4.15 -22.15
C ASP A 161 -0.89 5.36 -21.21
N PHE A 162 -0.40 5.12 -20.01
CA PHE A 162 -0.17 6.14 -19.00
C PHE A 162 1.24 6.77 -19.03
N ALA A 163 2.01 6.58 -20.11
CA ALA A 163 3.34 7.16 -20.26
C ALA A 163 3.36 8.69 -20.06
N GLY A 164 2.29 9.39 -20.52
CA GLY A 164 2.19 10.85 -20.43
C GLY A 164 1.99 11.40 -19.01
N VAL A 165 1.59 10.55 -18.04
CA VAL A 165 1.36 10.93 -16.64
C VAL A 165 2.25 10.18 -15.67
N ALA A 166 3.16 9.33 -16.16
CA ALA A 166 4.14 8.63 -15.36
C ALA A 166 5.46 9.41 -15.27
N GLN A 167 6.24 9.17 -14.22
CA GLN A 167 7.60 9.71 -14.12
C GLN A 167 8.48 9.21 -15.26
N LYS A 168 9.35 10.08 -15.82
CA LYS A 168 10.23 9.75 -16.96
C LYS A 168 11.14 8.53 -16.75
N HIS A 169 11.50 8.21 -15.53
CA HIS A 169 12.43 7.11 -15.18
C HIS A 169 11.77 6.08 -14.27
N HIS A 170 10.54 5.66 -14.57
CA HIS A 170 9.80 4.70 -13.77
C HIS A 170 10.32 3.24 -13.86
N GLY A 171 11.30 2.97 -14.73
CA GLY A 171 11.95 1.64 -14.88
C GLY A 171 11.01 0.52 -15.34
N ARG A 172 9.96 0.87 -16.10
CA ARG A 172 9.02 -0.09 -16.68
C ARG A 172 9.02 0.03 -18.20
N ASP A 173 9.16 -1.09 -18.89
CA ASP A 173 9.12 -1.15 -20.36
C ASP A 173 7.71 -0.97 -20.92
N ASN A 174 6.68 -1.27 -20.10
CA ASN A 174 5.28 -1.17 -20.49
C ASN A 174 4.52 -0.23 -19.56
N THR A 175 3.90 0.80 -20.14
CA THR A 175 3.10 1.83 -19.46
C THR A 175 1.60 1.65 -19.63
N ILE A 176 1.15 0.62 -20.37
CA ILE A 176 -0.26 0.30 -20.55
C ILE A 176 -0.81 -0.28 -19.25
N ARG A 177 -1.90 0.28 -18.75
CA ARG A 177 -2.63 -0.19 -17.57
C ARG A 177 -4.13 -0.15 -17.83
N THR A 178 -4.85 -1.05 -17.16
CA THR A 178 -6.31 -1.05 -17.16
C THR A 178 -6.81 -0.49 -15.83
N ILE A 179 -7.56 0.59 -15.89
CA ILE A 179 -8.30 1.12 -14.74
C ILE A 179 -9.71 0.54 -14.77
N TYR A 180 -10.07 -0.18 -13.72
CA TYR A 180 -11.36 -0.86 -13.62
C TYR A 180 -12.45 0.04 -13.05
N ALA A 181 -12.08 0.94 -12.13
CA ALA A 181 -12.97 1.90 -11.52
C ALA A 181 -12.21 3.14 -11.06
N CYS A 182 -12.87 4.29 -11.16
CA CYS A 182 -12.44 5.56 -10.59
C CYS A 182 -13.67 6.19 -9.94
N THR A 183 -13.69 6.22 -8.61
CA THR A 183 -14.85 6.66 -7.83
C THR A 183 -14.50 7.91 -7.04
N ILE A 184 -15.34 8.93 -7.16
CA ILE A 184 -15.23 10.17 -6.40
C ILE A 184 -16.42 10.26 -5.46
N THR A 185 -16.17 10.51 -4.19
CA THR A 185 -17.21 10.69 -3.18
C THR A 185 -16.93 11.92 -2.32
N ARG A 186 -17.96 12.43 -1.65
CA ARG A 186 -17.86 13.51 -0.65
C ARG A 186 -18.28 12.97 0.72
N PRO A 187 -17.36 12.36 1.51
CA PRO A 187 -17.68 11.79 2.83
C PRO A 187 -18.17 12.83 3.83
N SER A 188 -17.78 14.10 3.68
CA SER A 188 -18.27 15.22 4.47
C SER A 188 -18.18 16.53 3.68
N PRO A 189 -18.78 17.64 4.13
CA PRO A 189 -18.81 18.90 3.37
C PRO A 189 -17.42 19.39 2.90
N ARG A 190 -16.38 19.10 3.65
CA ARG A 190 -15.00 19.55 3.36
C ARG A 190 -14.04 18.40 3.03
N ARG A 191 -14.57 17.22 2.71
CA ARG A 191 -13.80 16.04 2.30
C ARG A 191 -14.23 15.55 0.94
N VAL A 192 -13.25 15.34 0.08
CA VAL A 192 -13.42 14.61 -1.17
C VAL A 192 -12.51 13.39 -1.13
N ARG A 193 -13.02 12.27 -1.56
CA ARG A 193 -12.30 11.00 -1.66
C ARG A 193 -12.25 10.54 -3.10
N LEU A 194 -11.06 10.20 -3.55
CA LEU A 194 -10.78 9.50 -4.79
C LEU A 194 -10.39 8.05 -4.46
N GLU A 195 -11.06 7.09 -5.09
CA GLU A 195 -10.65 5.68 -5.10
C GLU A 195 -10.47 5.21 -6.53
N VAL A 196 -9.29 4.64 -6.82
CA VAL A 196 -8.95 4.12 -8.15
C VAL A 196 -8.57 2.66 -8.03
N VAL A 197 -9.22 1.80 -8.81
CA VAL A 197 -8.94 0.37 -8.90
C VAL A 197 -8.39 0.07 -10.29
N GLY A 198 -7.24 -0.58 -10.36
CA GLY A 198 -6.61 -0.91 -11.64
C GLY A 198 -5.75 -2.17 -11.58
N SER A 199 -5.33 -2.65 -12.75
CA SER A 199 -4.43 -3.82 -12.90
C SER A 199 -3.04 -3.56 -12.29
N GLY A 200 -2.63 -2.31 -12.25
CA GLY A 200 -1.37 -1.83 -11.69
C GLY A 200 -1.24 -0.33 -11.86
N PHE A 201 -0.26 0.24 -11.18
CA PHE A 201 0.03 1.67 -11.24
C PHE A 201 1.52 1.89 -11.54
N LEU A 202 1.82 3.02 -12.14
CA LEU A 202 3.17 3.50 -12.44
C LEU A 202 3.60 4.52 -11.37
N TYR A 203 4.87 4.85 -11.34
CA TYR A 203 5.40 5.91 -10.50
C TYR A 203 5.17 7.29 -11.14
#